data_29bb51db133e31b112b186d50fa95e29
#
_entry.id   29bb51db133e31b112b186d50fa95e29
#
_cell.length_a   1.000
_cell.length_b   1.000
_cell.length_c   1.000
_cell.angle_alpha   90.00
_cell.angle_beta   90.00
_cell.angle_gamma   90.00
#
_symmetry.space_group_name_H-M   'P 1'
#
loop_
_entity.id
_entity.type
_entity.pdbx_description
1 polymer ?
#
loop_
_entity_poly.entity_id
_entity_poly.type
_entity_poly.pdbx_seq_one_letter_code
_entity_poly.pdbx_strand_id
1 'polypeptide(L)'
;MKKYISFLFAALLLGTSCTDTRTDYMMGDTAYFPKSDLQKETLYVMNANDYVYNVWIHKAGYYQNRFAGRVELDYNYLVQYNTENGTDYEMLDEKYYSFERDFVIEAGADEAAVPLSLKIEQLLQDKGYGIYYIPLSVNSRTPEEDVYVDKSHFILLLDIRKPVLVIDGA
;
A
#
# COMPACT_ATOMS: atom_id res chain seq x y z
N MET A 1 -19.50 -49.02 46.36
CA MET A 1 -19.32 -48.90 44.90
C MET A 1 -20.00 -47.69 44.27
N LYS A 2 -21.13 -47.16 44.78
CA LYS A 2 -21.82 -45.99 44.18
C LYS A 2 -21.07 -44.63 44.29
N LYS A 3 -20.15 -44.48 45.25
CA LYS A 3 -19.43 -43.20 45.47
C LYS A 3 -18.28 -42.94 44.47
N TYR A 4 -17.73 -43.98 43.85
CA TYR A 4 -16.61 -43.87 42.91
C TYR A 4 -17.08 -43.53 41.46
N ILE A 5 -18.33 -43.88 41.12
CA ILE A 5 -18.91 -43.62 39.81
C ILE A 5 -19.17 -42.12 39.62
N SER A 6 -19.61 -41.42 40.70
CA SER A 6 -19.82 -39.97 40.65
C SER A 6 -18.53 -39.17 40.45
N PHE A 7 -17.39 -39.65 40.98
CA PHE A 7 -16.11 -39.00 40.81
C PHE A 7 -15.54 -39.18 39.39
N LEU A 8 -15.79 -40.35 38.79
CA LEU A 8 -15.36 -40.60 37.41
C LEU A 8 -16.13 -39.73 36.40
N PHE A 9 -17.42 -39.46 36.65
CA PHE A 9 -18.23 -38.60 35.79
C PHE A 9 -17.87 -37.14 35.90
N ALA A 10 -17.47 -36.65 37.07
CA ALA A 10 -17.01 -35.30 37.28
C ALA A 10 -15.62 -35.03 36.60
N ALA A 11 -14.75 -36.03 36.54
CA ALA A 11 -13.46 -35.96 35.88
C ALA A 11 -13.58 -35.93 34.35
N LEU A 12 -14.62 -36.55 33.76
CA LEU A 12 -14.87 -36.53 32.32
C LEU A 12 -15.39 -35.19 31.81
N LEU A 13 -16.03 -34.38 32.68
CA LEU A 13 -16.56 -33.04 32.29
C LEU A 13 -15.50 -31.93 32.31
N LEU A 14 -14.34 -32.18 32.92
CA LEU A 14 -13.23 -31.22 32.92
C LEU A 14 -12.31 -31.34 31.69
N GLY A 15 -12.52 -32.37 30.88
CA GLY A 15 -11.69 -32.62 29.66
C GLY A 15 -12.22 -31.98 28.37
N THR A 16 -13.37 -31.31 28.39
CA THR A 16 -13.78 -30.45 27.25
C THR A 16 -13.03 -29.12 27.35
N SER A 17 -11.76 -29.16 27.06
CA SER A 17 -10.99 -27.98 26.69
C SER A 17 -11.77 -27.29 25.58
N CYS A 18 -12.32 -26.12 25.85
CA CYS A 18 -12.76 -25.23 24.81
C CYS A 18 -11.58 -25.06 23.84
N THR A 19 -11.65 -25.68 22.68
CA THR A 19 -10.81 -25.26 21.57
C THR A 19 -11.11 -23.77 21.38
N ASP A 20 -10.11 -22.95 21.53
CA ASP A 20 -10.25 -21.50 21.37
C ASP A 20 -10.54 -21.23 19.89
N THR A 21 -11.82 -21.29 19.51
CA THR A 21 -12.29 -20.99 18.15
C THR A 21 -12.15 -19.53 17.76
N ARG A 22 -11.61 -18.68 18.66
CA ARG A 22 -11.38 -17.28 18.34
C ARG A 22 -10.38 -17.10 17.21
N THR A 23 -9.41 -18.01 17.07
CA THR A 23 -8.41 -17.95 16.00
C THR A 23 -8.98 -18.32 14.65
N ASP A 24 -10.05 -19.11 14.58
CA ASP A 24 -10.65 -19.55 13.30
C ASP A 24 -11.37 -18.41 12.55
N TYR A 25 -11.65 -17.30 13.23
CA TYR A 25 -12.29 -16.10 12.67
C TYR A 25 -11.34 -14.88 12.62
N MET A 26 -10.07 -15.05 12.95
CA MET A 26 -9.11 -13.97 12.90
C MET A 26 -8.64 -13.76 11.47
N MET A 27 -8.71 -12.52 11.02
CA MET A 27 -8.23 -12.12 9.71
C MET A 27 -6.70 -12.31 9.66
N GLY A 28 -6.22 -13.01 8.63
CA GLY A 28 -4.79 -13.13 8.33
C GLY A 28 -4.14 -11.77 8.12
N ASP A 29 -2.82 -11.73 8.16
CA ASP A 29 -2.08 -10.51 7.87
C ASP A 29 -2.32 -10.12 6.41
N THR A 30 -2.75 -8.87 6.20
CA THR A 30 -3.20 -8.34 4.90
C THR A 30 -2.53 -7.00 4.65
N ALA A 31 -1.87 -6.85 3.51
CA ALA A 31 -1.26 -5.59 3.11
C ALA A 31 -2.20 -4.72 2.28
N TYR A 32 -2.03 -3.40 2.37
CA TYR A 32 -2.85 -2.44 1.64
C TYR A 32 -2.18 -1.06 1.57
N PHE A 33 -2.63 -0.24 0.63
CA PHE A 33 -2.31 1.19 0.63
C PHE A 33 -3.22 1.95 1.60
N PRO A 34 -2.69 2.78 2.50
CA PRO A 34 -3.51 3.55 3.46
C PRO A 34 -4.43 4.55 2.76
N LYS A 35 -4.04 4.95 1.56
CA LYS A 35 -4.81 5.81 0.67
C LYS A 35 -4.99 5.09 -0.66
N SER A 36 -6.23 4.86 -1.06
CA SER A 36 -6.62 4.27 -2.34
C SER A 36 -7.04 5.34 -3.35
N ASP A 37 -7.38 4.93 -4.54
CA ASP A 37 -7.87 5.74 -5.66
C ASP A 37 -6.83 6.75 -6.17
N LEU A 38 -7.20 8.03 -6.33
CA LEU A 38 -6.33 9.07 -6.86
C LEU A 38 -5.68 9.87 -5.73
N GLN A 39 -4.36 9.76 -5.60
CA GLN A 39 -3.58 10.48 -4.58
C GLN A 39 -2.79 11.61 -5.23
N LYS A 40 -3.12 12.85 -4.86
CA LYS A 40 -2.46 14.04 -5.38
C LYS A 40 -1.28 14.45 -4.51
N GLU A 41 -0.12 14.58 -5.16
CA GLU A 41 1.09 15.21 -4.61
C GLU A 41 1.42 16.45 -5.42
N THR A 42 1.55 17.61 -4.77
CA THR A 42 1.87 18.87 -5.44
C THR A 42 3.30 19.28 -5.12
N LEU A 43 4.12 19.39 -6.14
CA LEU A 43 5.53 19.74 -6.03
C LEU A 43 5.79 21.13 -6.62
N TYR A 44 6.27 22.05 -5.79
CA TYR A 44 6.74 23.36 -6.22
C TYR A 44 8.25 23.32 -6.45
N VAL A 45 8.67 23.27 -7.70
CA VAL A 45 10.07 23.06 -8.07
C VAL A 45 10.71 24.37 -8.52
N MET A 46 11.62 24.90 -7.68
CA MET A 46 12.44 26.07 -8.06
C MET A 46 13.72 25.65 -8.79
N ASN A 47 14.37 24.59 -8.30
CA ASN A 47 15.55 23.99 -8.90
C ASN A 47 15.26 22.51 -9.14
N ALA A 48 15.76 21.98 -10.24
CA ALA A 48 15.50 20.62 -10.66
C ALA A 48 16.31 19.61 -9.83
N ASN A 49 15.95 19.45 -8.56
CA ASN A 49 16.47 18.39 -7.71
C ASN A 49 15.58 17.17 -7.81
N ASP A 50 16.18 15.98 -7.69
CA ASP A 50 15.42 14.75 -7.58
C ASP A 50 14.52 14.78 -6.35
N TYR A 51 13.34 14.21 -6.49
CA TYR A 51 12.35 14.12 -5.43
C TYR A 51 12.04 12.64 -5.12
N VAL A 52 11.93 12.32 -3.85
CA VAL A 52 11.57 10.96 -3.41
C VAL A 52 10.18 11.01 -2.79
N TYR A 53 9.26 10.28 -3.41
CA TYR A 53 7.94 10.00 -2.86
C TYR A 53 7.93 8.64 -2.17
N ASN A 54 7.56 8.59 -0.90
CA ASN A 54 7.44 7.33 -0.18
C ASN A 54 6.06 6.71 -0.42
N VAL A 55 6.04 5.58 -1.12
CA VAL A 55 4.85 4.75 -1.26
C VAL A 55 4.70 3.94 0.02
N TRP A 56 3.74 4.33 0.86
CA TRP A 56 3.48 3.64 2.12
C TRP A 56 2.56 2.44 1.92
N ILE A 57 2.96 1.31 2.47
CA ILE A 57 2.18 0.08 2.54
C ILE A 57 1.95 -0.23 4.01
N HIS A 58 0.71 -0.43 4.39
CA HIS A 58 0.33 -0.83 5.74
C HIS A 58 -0.03 -2.32 5.77
N LYS A 59 0.11 -2.91 6.94
CA LYS A 59 -0.29 -4.26 7.25
C LYS A 59 -1.32 -4.23 8.37
N ALA A 60 -2.41 -4.97 8.19
CA ALA A 60 -3.41 -5.24 9.22
C ALA A 60 -3.57 -6.76 9.35
N GLY A 61 -3.92 -7.23 10.53
CA GLY A 61 -4.14 -8.63 10.82
C GLY A 61 -3.82 -8.96 12.27
N TYR A 62 -4.15 -10.16 12.68
CA TYR A 62 -3.98 -10.58 14.06
C TYR A 62 -2.57 -11.14 14.34
N TYR A 63 -2.00 -11.86 13.39
CA TYR A 63 -0.79 -12.64 13.63
C TYR A 63 0.48 -11.80 13.65
N GLN A 64 0.46 -10.63 13.05
CA GLN A 64 1.61 -9.72 12.95
C GLN A 64 2.91 -10.39 12.48
N ASN A 65 2.77 -11.35 11.57
CA ASN A 65 3.90 -12.03 10.97
C ASN A 65 4.69 -11.08 10.04
N ARG A 66 5.87 -11.53 9.64
CA ARG A 66 6.61 -10.88 8.58
C ARG A 66 5.84 -11.01 7.27
N PHE A 67 5.60 -9.89 6.58
CA PHE A 67 4.94 -9.83 5.29
C PHE A 67 5.94 -9.42 4.20
N ALA A 68 6.00 -10.18 3.10
CA ALA A 68 6.80 -9.85 1.93
C ALA A 68 5.92 -9.58 0.73
N GLY A 69 6.08 -8.42 0.11
CA GLY A 69 5.26 -8.01 -1.02
C GLY A 69 6.06 -7.29 -2.11
N ARG A 70 5.30 -6.89 -3.12
CA ARG A 70 5.82 -6.15 -4.25
C ARG A 70 4.86 -5.04 -4.65
N VAL A 71 5.41 -3.85 -4.92
CA VAL A 71 4.70 -2.75 -5.57
C VAL A 71 4.98 -2.82 -7.08
N GLU A 72 3.95 -2.76 -7.88
CA GLU A 72 4.04 -2.86 -9.34
C GLU A 72 3.32 -1.70 -10.00
N LEU A 73 3.70 -1.43 -11.26
CA LEU A 73 2.95 -0.50 -12.10
C LEU A 73 1.70 -1.22 -12.62
N ASP A 74 0.56 -0.56 -12.53
CA ASP A 74 -0.71 -1.13 -12.95
C ASP A 74 -1.42 -0.29 -14.00
N TYR A 75 -0.98 -0.49 -15.24
CA TYR A 75 -1.61 0.17 -16.39
C TYR A 75 -3.09 -0.19 -16.55
N ASN A 76 -3.47 -1.44 -16.24
CA ASN A 76 -4.85 -1.88 -16.38
C ASN A 76 -5.77 -1.13 -15.42
N TYR A 77 -5.30 -0.88 -14.19
CA TYR A 77 -6.05 -0.08 -13.23
C TYR A 77 -6.26 1.36 -13.71
N LEU A 78 -5.24 1.98 -14.35
CA LEU A 78 -5.39 3.31 -14.94
C LEU A 78 -6.44 3.33 -16.06
N VAL A 79 -6.45 2.32 -16.93
CA VAL A 79 -7.45 2.18 -18.00
C VAL A 79 -8.87 2.00 -17.43
N GLN A 80 -9.01 1.18 -16.39
CA GLN A 80 -10.28 1.00 -15.70
C GLN A 80 -10.74 2.32 -15.06
N TYR A 81 -9.86 3.00 -14.34
CA TYR A 81 -10.15 4.28 -13.71
C TYR A 81 -10.61 5.33 -14.74
N ASN A 82 -9.92 5.44 -15.87
CA ASN A 82 -10.28 6.35 -16.97
C ASN A 82 -11.70 6.04 -17.48
N THR A 83 -12.01 4.76 -17.67
CA THR A 83 -13.33 4.32 -18.15
C THR A 83 -14.44 4.68 -17.18
N GLU A 84 -14.22 4.42 -15.89
CA GLU A 84 -15.22 4.65 -14.84
C GLU A 84 -15.46 6.15 -14.56
N ASN A 85 -14.42 6.98 -14.70
CA ASN A 85 -14.48 8.40 -14.37
C ASN A 85 -14.58 9.31 -15.61
N GLY A 86 -14.57 8.76 -16.82
CA GLY A 86 -14.63 9.55 -18.06
C GLY A 86 -13.40 10.43 -18.25
N THR A 87 -12.23 9.97 -17.81
CA THR A 87 -10.94 10.66 -17.93
C THR A 87 -10.07 10.02 -19.00
N ASP A 88 -8.98 10.69 -19.38
CA ASP A 88 -8.00 10.22 -20.37
C ASP A 88 -6.58 10.45 -19.82
N TYR A 89 -6.31 9.84 -18.66
CA TYR A 89 -5.02 9.97 -18.00
C TYR A 89 -4.01 9.04 -18.65
N GLU A 90 -2.83 9.57 -18.95
CA GLU A 90 -1.71 8.78 -19.47
C GLU A 90 -0.68 8.49 -18.39
N MET A 91 -0.17 7.26 -18.35
CA MET A 91 0.90 6.89 -17.43
C MET A 91 2.20 7.62 -17.79
N LEU A 92 2.89 8.15 -16.76
CA LEU A 92 4.22 8.69 -16.92
C LEU A 92 5.21 7.59 -17.32
N ASP A 93 6.04 7.86 -18.31
CA ASP A 93 7.08 6.93 -18.79
C ASP A 93 8.09 6.60 -17.66
N GLU A 94 8.43 5.32 -17.51
CA GLU A 94 9.34 4.81 -16.47
C GLU A 94 10.75 5.43 -16.50
N LYS A 95 11.16 6.03 -17.61
CA LYS A 95 12.45 6.74 -17.69
C LYS A 95 12.57 7.90 -16.69
N TYR A 96 11.44 8.48 -16.25
CA TYR A 96 11.40 9.65 -15.35
C TYR A 96 11.37 9.30 -13.87
N TYR A 97 11.30 8.03 -13.51
CA TYR A 97 11.31 7.59 -12.12
C TYR A 97 11.97 6.22 -11.97
N SER A 98 12.26 5.85 -10.73
CA SER A 98 12.74 4.52 -10.38
C SER A 98 12.33 4.19 -8.94
N PHE A 99 12.11 2.91 -8.64
CA PHE A 99 11.88 2.41 -7.28
C PHE A 99 12.24 0.92 -7.18
N GLU A 100 12.61 0.49 -5.98
CA GLU A 100 12.72 -0.92 -5.68
C GLU A 100 11.31 -1.48 -5.48
N ARG A 101 10.97 -2.50 -6.26
CA ARG A 101 9.61 -3.03 -6.26
C ARG A 101 9.30 -3.89 -5.03
N ASP A 102 10.31 -4.59 -4.51
CA ASP A 102 10.14 -5.51 -3.40
C ASP A 102 10.21 -4.80 -2.06
N PHE A 103 9.32 -5.16 -1.15
CA PHE A 103 9.32 -4.65 0.21
C PHE A 103 9.08 -5.75 1.23
N VAL A 104 9.42 -5.46 2.48
CA VAL A 104 9.17 -6.32 3.62
C VAL A 104 8.65 -5.48 4.77
N ILE A 105 7.54 -5.93 5.37
CA ILE A 105 7.07 -5.45 6.67
C ILE A 105 7.49 -6.48 7.70
N GLU A 106 8.40 -6.14 8.58
CA GLU A 106 8.93 -7.08 9.57
C GLU A 106 7.86 -7.51 10.59
N ALA A 107 8.10 -8.62 11.26
CA ALA A 107 7.20 -9.09 12.30
C ALA A 107 7.05 -8.05 13.41
N GLY A 108 5.80 -7.74 13.77
CA GLY A 108 5.48 -6.71 14.76
C GLY A 108 5.54 -5.26 14.24
N ALA A 109 5.92 -5.06 12.97
CA ALA A 109 5.77 -3.77 12.31
C ALA A 109 4.44 -3.70 11.55
N ASP A 110 3.89 -2.50 11.43
CA ASP A 110 2.59 -2.25 10.80
C ASP A 110 2.71 -1.63 9.40
N GLU A 111 3.91 -1.20 9.01
CA GLU A 111 4.11 -0.49 7.74
C GLU A 111 5.51 -0.66 7.17
N ALA A 112 5.62 -0.42 5.87
CA ALA A 112 6.87 -0.22 5.15
C ALA A 112 6.71 0.88 4.10
N ALA A 113 7.82 1.49 3.70
CA ALA A 113 7.85 2.47 2.62
C ALA A 113 8.70 1.96 1.46
N VAL A 114 8.18 2.12 0.25
CA VAL A 114 8.93 1.94 -1.00
C VAL A 114 9.28 3.32 -1.55
N PRO A 115 10.54 3.74 -1.53
CA PRO A 115 10.95 5.03 -2.06
C PRO A 115 10.87 5.04 -3.59
N LEU A 116 10.03 5.92 -4.14
CA LEU A 116 9.92 6.20 -5.56
C LEU A 116 10.69 7.49 -5.86
N SER A 117 11.81 7.37 -6.55
CA SER A 117 12.68 8.49 -6.90
C SER A 117 12.28 9.08 -8.24
N LEU A 118 11.91 10.36 -8.26
CA LEU A 118 11.51 11.12 -9.45
C LEU A 118 12.70 11.90 -9.99
N LYS A 119 13.00 11.75 -11.28
CA LYS A 119 14.02 12.48 -12.00
C LYS A 119 13.45 13.80 -12.51
N ILE A 120 13.26 14.75 -11.60
CA ILE A 120 12.54 16.00 -11.85
C ILE A 120 13.22 16.83 -12.93
N GLU A 121 14.55 16.91 -12.93
CA GLU A 121 15.29 17.68 -13.95
C GLU A 121 14.99 17.16 -15.35
N GLN A 122 15.11 15.84 -15.56
CA GLN A 122 14.85 15.22 -16.85
C GLN A 122 13.38 15.38 -17.26
N LEU A 123 12.46 15.24 -16.32
CA LEU A 123 11.03 15.40 -16.59
C LEU A 123 10.69 16.83 -17.02
N LEU A 124 11.25 17.83 -16.35
CA LEU A 124 11.03 19.24 -16.70
C LEU A 124 11.65 19.63 -18.05
N GLN A 125 12.82 19.06 -18.38
CA GLN A 125 13.46 19.29 -19.69
C GLN A 125 12.65 18.70 -20.84
N ASP A 126 12.12 17.47 -20.66
CA ASP A 126 11.45 16.74 -21.73
C ASP A 126 9.95 17.12 -21.88
N LYS A 127 9.27 17.33 -20.75
CA LYS A 127 7.81 17.50 -20.71
C LYS A 127 7.34 18.82 -20.06
N GLY A 128 8.17 19.45 -19.24
CA GLY A 128 7.85 20.70 -18.56
C GLY A 128 7.05 20.52 -17.26
N TYR A 129 6.43 21.64 -16.81
CA TYR A 129 5.50 21.63 -15.68
C TYR A 129 4.17 21.06 -16.10
N GLY A 130 3.49 20.31 -15.21
CA GLY A 130 2.22 19.68 -15.56
C GLY A 130 1.78 18.64 -14.56
N ILE A 131 0.76 17.88 -14.96
CA ILE A 131 0.19 16.79 -14.17
C ILE A 131 0.59 15.48 -14.80
N TYR A 132 1.09 14.54 -13.98
CA TYR A 132 1.59 13.25 -14.40
C TYR A 132 1.00 12.15 -13.52
N TYR A 133 0.80 10.95 -14.05
CA TYR A 133 0.11 9.85 -13.37
C TYR A 133 1.01 8.61 -13.31
N ILE A 134 1.10 8.00 -12.13
CA ILE A 134 1.80 6.74 -11.91
C ILE A 134 0.82 5.79 -11.20
N PRO A 135 0.24 4.82 -11.92
CA PRO A 135 -0.64 3.82 -11.33
C PRO A 135 0.20 2.73 -10.65
N LEU A 136 -0.15 2.40 -9.42
CA LEU A 136 0.56 1.43 -8.60
C LEU A 136 -0.40 0.40 -8.01
N SER A 137 0.07 -0.84 -7.92
CA SER A 137 -0.59 -1.92 -7.18
C SER A 137 0.36 -2.56 -6.17
N VAL A 138 -0.20 -3.13 -5.11
CA VAL A 138 0.52 -3.94 -4.14
C VAL A 138 0.07 -5.40 -4.25
N ASN A 139 1.05 -6.31 -4.28
CA ASN A 139 0.83 -7.75 -4.37
C ASN A 139 1.62 -8.47 -3.28
N SER A 140 1.06 -9.58 -2.74
CA SER A 140 1.80 -10.47 -1.87
C SER A 140 2.78 -11.33 -2.67
N ARG A 141 3.91 -11.69 -2.08
CA ARG A 141 4.85 -12.67 -2.63
C ARG A 141 4.66 -14.08 -2.10
N THR A 142 3.85 -14.23 -1.08
CA THR A 142 3.55 -15.51 -0.44
C THR A 142 2.08 -15.87 -0.66
N PRO A 143 1.76 -17.11 -1.11
CA PRO A 143 0.37 -17.51 -1.36
C PRO A 143 -0.53 -17.53 -0.12
N GLU A 144 0.06 -17.51 1.06
CA GLU A 144 -0.64 -17.57 2.36
C GLU A 144 -0.98 -16.19 2.92
N GLU A 145 -0.47 -15.12 2.29
CA GLU A 145 -0.65 -13.74 2.71
C GLU A 145 -1.54 -13.02 1.70
N ASP A 146 -2.53 -12.29 2.19
CA ASP A 146 -3.50 -11.61 1.37
C ASP A 146 -3.17 -10.12 1.18
N VAL A 147 -3.74 -9.57 0.13
CA VAL A 147 -3.80 -8.13 -0.13
C VAL A 147 -5.26 -7.70 -0.07
N TYR A 148 -5.54 -6.61 0.62
CA TYR A 148 -6.90 -6.08 0.69
C TYR A 148 -7.29 -5.46 -0.65
N VAL A 149 -8.12 -6.17 -1.40
CA VAL A 149 -8.43 -5.92 -2.82
C VAL A 149 -8.87 -4.48 -3.07
N ASP A 150 -9.78 -3.93 -2.25
CA ASP A 150 -10.30 -2.57 -2.42
C ASP A 150 -9.25 -1.46 -2.18
N LYS A 151 -8.12 -1.81 -1.57
CA LYS A 151 -7.01 -0.89 -1.28
C LYS A 151 -5.68 -1.37 -1.81
N SER A 152 -5.70 -2.25 -2.80
CA SER A 152 -4.49 -2.78 -3.44
C SER A 152 -3.97 -1.91 -4.57
N HIS A 153 -4.71 -0.87 -4.96
CA HIS A 153 -4.37 0.00 -6.08
C HIS A 153 -4.49 1.47 -5.71
N PHE A 154 -3.66 2.32 -6.29
CA PHE A 154 -3.86 3.76 -6.34
C PHE A 154 -3.15 4.39 -7.53
N ILE A 155 -3.55 5.61 -7.88
CA ILE A 155 -2.89 6.42 -8.90
C ILE A 155 -2.24 7.61 -8.20
N LEU A 156 -0.90 7.69 -8.27
CA LEU A 156 -0.18 8.87 -7.84
C LEU A 156 -0.30 9.95 -8.92
N LEU A 157 -1.00 11.03 -8.61
CA LEU A 157 -1.07 12.25 -9.42
C LEU A 157 0.00 13.23 -8.95
N LEU A 158 1.01 13.43 -9.76
CA LEU A 158 2.08 14.42 -9.54
C LEU A 158 1.71 15.73 -10.22
N ASP A 159 1.43 16.76 -9.45
CA ASP A 159 1.14 18.12 -9.93
C ASP A 159 2.39 18.96 -9.75
N ILE A 160 3.24 19.02 -10.80
CA ILE A 160 4.52 19.73 -10.78
C ILE A 160 4.33 21.16 -11.23
N ARG A 161 4.58 22.10 -10.34
CA ARG A 161 4.32 23.52 -10.53
C ARG A 161 5.58 24.37 -10.41
N LYS A 162 5.59 25.45 -11.20
CA LYS A 162 6.54 26.54 -10.99
C LYS A 162 6.10 27.32 -9.75
N PRO A 163 7.00 27.61 -8.79
CA PRO A 163 6.66 28.45 -7.66
C PRO A 163 6.38 29.87 -8.13
N VAL A 164 5.33 30.47 -7.57
CA VAL A 164 5.01 31.87 -7.77
C VAL A 164 5.61 32.66 -6.61
N LEU A 165 6.61 33.49 -6.87
CA LEU A 165 7.11 34.46 -5.89
C LEU A 165 6.08 35.59 -5.77
N VAL A 166 5.33 35.59 -4.68
CA VAL A 166 4.54 36.77 -4.30
C VAL A 166 5.52 37.72 -3.60
N ILE A 167 5.92 38.79 -4.32
CA ILE A 167 6.63 39.88 -3.71
C ILE A 167 5.53 40.77 -3.13
N ASP A 168 5.28 40.69 -1.81
CA ASP A 168 4.45 41.64 -1.11
C ASP A 168 5.19 42.99 -1.23
N GLY A 169 4.65 43.88 -2.05
CA GLY A 169 5.16 45.24 -2.19
C GLY A 169 4.95 45.98 -0.87
N ALA A 170 6.04 46.55 -0.35
CA ALA A 170 6.02 47.50 0.75
C ALA A 170 5.22 48.74 0.41
#